data_471943ec1e5977c7a5dec8df9182374c
#
_entry.id   471943ec1e5977c7a5dec8df9182374c
#
_cell.length_a   1.000
_cell.length_b   1.000
_cell.length_c   1.000
_cell.angle_alpha   90.00
_cell.angle_beta   90.00
_cell.angle_gamma   90.00
#
_symmetry.space_group_name_H-M   'P 1'
#
loop_
_entity.id
_entity.type
_entity.pdbx_description
1 polymer ?
#
loop_
_entity_poly.entity_id
_entity_poly.type
_entity_poly.pdbx_seq_one_letter_code
_entity_poly.pdbx_strand_id
1 'polypeptide(L)'
;MRAQPDDAAEQVTQALRGEPLTVEETRGDWARIRTAYDYPGWIRLTALKQGSDPGSWLPERRPDGDPVAEARSYVGAPYEWGGMTERGIDCSGLVHMAYRRLGRLVPRDADQQEEDGEPVADNELRPGDLITYGDDRTTHIAFWLGDGRILHSTEREDANGVLEEQEPEDLRQRRRRCLRF
;
A
#
# COMPACT_ATOMS: atom_id res chain seq x y z
N MET A 1 -10.79 -1.06 7.66
CA MET A 1 -10.40 -0.49 9.00
C MET A 1 -10.66 1.01 8.98
N ARG A 2 -11.10 1.56 10.10
CA ARG A 2 -11.48 2.97 10.23
C ARG A 2 -10.55 3.70 11.19
N ALA A 3 -10.37 5.00 11.01
CA ALA A 3 -9.59 5.84 11.91
C ALA A 3 -10.23 5.97 13.31
N GLN A 4 -11.57 5.87 13.39
CA GLN A 4 -12.37 5.94 14.62
C GLN A 4 -13.41 4.80 14.61
N PRO A 5 -14.02 4.43 15.77
CA PRO A 5 -15.05 3.42 15.87
C PRO A 5 -16.41 3.94 15.35
N ASP A 6 -16.44 4.33 14.09
CA ASP A 6 -17.60 4.90 13.39
C ASP A 6 -17.57 4.48 11.92
N ASP A 7 -18.72 4.10 11.36
CA ASP A 7 -18.83 3.72 9.95
C ASP A 7 -18.58 4.90 8.98
N ALA A 8 -18.84 6.11 9.42
CA ALA A 8 -18.58 7.35 8.67
C ALA A 8 -17.11 7.84 8.78
N ALA A 9 -16.32 7.26 9.69
CA ALA A 9 -14.91 7.63 9.82
C ALA A 9 -14.13 7.22 8.56
N GLU A 10 -13.02 7.92 8.34
CA GLU A 10 -12.08 7.63 7.24
C GLU A 10 -11.65 6.16 7.23
N GLN A 11 -11.64 5.54 6.06
CA GLN A 11 -10.97 4.27 5.83
C GLN A 11 -9.46 4.50 5.80
N VAL A 12 -8.73 3.88 6.70
CA VAL A 12 -7.27 4.03 6.76
C VAL A 12 -6.52 2.87 6.09
N THR A 13 -7.10 1.67 6.13
CA THR A 13 -6.61 0.48 5.44
C THR A 13 -7.69 -0.62 5.45
N GLN A 14 -7.37 -1.80 4.94
CA GLN A 14 -8.23 -2.98 4.97
C GLN A 14 -7.50 -4.13 5.68
N ALA A 15 -8.20 -4.83 6.58
CA ALA A 15 -7.76 -6.13 7.07
C ALA A 15 -8.27 -7.21 6.12
N LEU A 16 -7.38 -8.03 5.60
CA LEU A 16 -7.75 -9.07 4.65
C LEU A 16 -8.12 -10.37 5.37
N ARG A 17 -8.96 -11.17 4.70
CA ARG A 17 -9.40 -12.45 5.27
C ARG A 17 -8.21 -13.37 5.54
N GLY A 18 -8.16 -13.91 6.77
CA GLY A 18 -7.08 -14.80 7.22
C GLY A 18 -5.88 -14.08 7.82
N GLU A 19 -5.83 -12.76 7.76
CA GLU A 19 -4.78 -11.97 8.36
C GLU A 19 -4.85 -12.03 9.90
N PRO A 20 -3.72 -12.31 10.59
CA PRO A 20 -3.69 -12.27 12.05
C PRO A 20 -3.76 -10.83 12.54
N LEU A 21 -4.62 -10.61 13.53
CA LEU A 21 -4.87 -9.29 14.11
C LEU A 21 -4.74 -9.38 15.63
N THR A 22 -4.12 -8.36 16.24
CA THR A 22 -4.10 -8.19 17.70
C THR A 22 -5.20 -7.24 18.10
N VAL A 23 -6.10 -7.64 18.99
CA VAL A 23 -7.12 -6.76 19.56
C VAL A 23 -6.50 -6.01 20.75
N GLU A 24 -6.47 -4.68 20.65
CA GLU A 24 -5.91 -3.79 21.69
C GLU A 24 -6.99 -3.25 22.64
N GLU A 25 -8.17 -2.94 22.09
CA GLU A 25 -9.28 -2.32 22.82
C GLU A 25 -10.62 -2.72 22.20
N THR A 26 -11.69 -2.73 22.96
CA THR A 26 -13.06 -2.87 22.46
C THR A 26 -13.92 -1.69 22.94
N ARG A 27 -14.79 -1.18 22.04
CA ARG A 27 -15.70 -0.08 22.32
C ARG A 27 -17.03 -0.30 21.62
N GLY A 28 -18.06 -0.69 22.35
CA GLY A 28 -19.35 -1.09 21.77
C GLY A 28 -19.16 -2.25 20.78
N ASP A 29 -19.60 -2.06 19.54
CA ASP A 29 -19.49 -3.05 18.47
C ASP A 29 -18.18 -3.01 17.69
N TRP A 30 -17.19 -2.27 18.18
CA TRP A 30 -15.91 -2.06 17.54
C TRP A 30 -14.74 -2.63 18.35
N ALA A 31 -13.71 -3.08 17.63
CA ALA A 31 -12.41 -3.38 18.18
C ALA A 31 -11.35 -2.49 17.53
N ARG A 32 -10.47 -1.92 18.35
CA ARG A 32 -9.22 -1.39 17.88
C ARG A 32 -8.27 -2.56 17.72
N ILE A 33 -7.77 -2.72 16.52
CA ILE A 33 -6.86 -3.83 16.20
C ILE A 33 -5.54 -3.28 15.67
N ARG A 34 -4.54 -4.15 15.72
CA ARG A 34 -3.26 -3.94 15.07
C ARG A 34 -2.98 -5.08 14.12
N THR A 35 -2.61 -4.77 12.89
CA THR A 35 -2.23 -5.74 11.87
C THR A 35 -0.85 -6.32 12.13
N ALA A 36 -0.48 -7.36 11.40
CA ALA A 36 0.85 -7.96 11.49
C ALA A 36 1.99 -7.07 10.94
N TYR A 37 1.64 -6.03 10.20
CA TYR A 37 2.56 -4.99 9.73
C TYR A 37 2.47 -3.70 10.56
N ASP A 38 2.06 -3.84 11.83
CA ASP A 38 2.02 -2.80 12.87
C ASP A 38 1.08 -1.61 12.60
N TYR A 39 0.03 -1.81 11.79
CA TYR A 39 -0.93 -0.75 11.45
C TYR A 39 -2.16 -0.78 12.36
N PRO A 40 -2.46 0.30 13.13
CA PRO A 40 -3.62 0.36 14.00
C PRO A 40 -4.88 0.78 13.23
N GLY A 41 -6.05 0.38 13.76
CA GLY A 41 -7.33 0.87 13.24
C GLY A 41 -8.52 0.18 13.89
N TRP A 42 -9.71 0.69 13.62
CA TRP A 42 -10.94 0.17 14.16
C TRP A 42 -11.66 -0.73 13.15
N ILE A 43 -12.18 -1.85 13.61
CA ILE A 43 -12.95 -2.80 12.80
C ILE A 43 -14.22 -3.21 13.57
N ARG A 44 -15.29 -3.57 12.86
CA ARG A 44 -16.47 -4.15 13.51
C ARG A 44 -16.13 -5.50 14.15
N LEU A 45 -16.56 -5.75 15.37
CA LEU A 45 -16.38 -7.03 16.07
C LEU A 45 -16.91 -8.22 15.26
N THR A 46 -17.98 -8.01 14.49
CA THR A 46 -18.58 -9.02 13.61
C THR A 46 -17.67 -9.48 12.47
N ALA A 47 -16.66 -8.68 12.10
CA ALA A 47 -15.67 -9.04 11.09
C ALA A 47 -14.53 -9.91 11.65
N LEU A 48 -14.37 -9.96 12.97
CA LEU A 48 -13.36 -10.75 13.63
C LEU A 48 -13.82 -12.20 13.79
N LYS A 49 -12.91 -13.13 13.60
CA LYS A 49 -13.10 -14.53 13.94
C LYS A 49 -11.96 -14.95 14.86
N GLN A 50 -12.31 -15.62 15.95
CA GLN A 50 -11.31 -16.29 16.77
C GLN A 50 -10.77 -17.48 15.97
N GLY A 51 -9.48 -17.49 15.73
CA GLY A 51 -8.77 -18.56 15.04
C GLY A 51 -7.54 -19.00 15.84
N SER A 52 -7.20 -20.26 15.77
CA SER A 52 -5.99 -20.79 16.40
C SER A 52 -4.78 -20.82 15.47
N ASP A 53 -5.03 -20.71 14.16
CA ASP A 53 -3.99 -20.74 13.12
C ASP A 53 -4.35 -19.74 12.04
N PRO A 54 -3.55 -18.69 11.84
CA PRO A 54 -3.75 -17.74 10.73
C PRO A 54 -3.53 -18.41 9.36
N GLY A 55 -3.03 -19.66 9.31
CA GLY A 55 -2.64 -20.28 8.06
C GLY A 55 -1.49 -19.55 7.36
N SER A 56 -1.36 -19.75 6.07
CA SER A 56 -0.36 -19.06 5.24
C SER A 56 -0.92 -17.73 4.70
N TRP A 57 -1.32 -16.80 5.60
CA TRP A 57 -1.81 -15.47 5.21
C TRP A 57 -0.75 -14.63 4.51
N LEU A 58 0.53 -14.91 4.78
CA LEU A 58 1.70 -14.37 4.10
C LEU A 58 2.37 -15.49 3.32
N PRO A 59 2.55 -15.35 2.00
CA PRO A 59 3.28 -16.34 1.21
C PRO A 59 4.72 -16.53 1.70
N GLU A 60 5.32 -17.65 1.34
CA GLU A 60 6.75 -17.85 1.53
C GLU A 60 7.54 -16.75 0.82
N ARG A 61 8.60 -16.26 1.48
CA ARG A 61 9.42 -15.16 0.96
C ARG A 61 10.09 -15.54 -0.34
N ARG A 62 9.89 -14.74 -1.38
CA ARG A 62 10.51 -14.85 -2.70
C ARG A 62 11.45 -13.65 -2.94
N PRO A 63 12.72 -13.71 -2.46
CA PRO A 63 13.64 -12.57 -2.54
C PRO A 63 13.96 -12.14 -3.98
N ASP A 64 13.92 -13.06 -4.94
CA ASP A 64 14.16 -12.81 -6.36
C ASP A 64 12.86 -12.52 -7.15
N GLY A 65 11.74 -12.35 -6.44
CA GLY A 65 10.45 -11.99 -7.06
C GLY A 65 10.43 -10.54 -7.55
N ASP A 66 9.73 -10.31 -8.65
CA ASP A 66 9.58 -8.98 -9.24
C ASP A 66 8.35 -8.25 -8.66
N PRO A 67 8.52 -7.21 -7.82
CA PRO A 67 7.40 -6.46 -7.26
C PRO A 67 6.60 -5.71 -8.33
N VAL A 68 7.21 -5.32 -9.43
CA VAL A 68 6.49 -4.68 -10.55
C VAL A 68 5.54 -5.68 -11.22
N ALA A 69 5.97 -6.93 -11.40
CA ALA A 69 5.09 -7.98 -11.95
C ALA A 69 3.89 -8.23 -11.04
N GLU A 70 4.08 -8.25 -9.72
CA GLU A 70 2.98 -8.38 -8.76
C GLU A 70 2.05 -7.14 -8.79
N ALA A 71 2.61 -5.92 -8.84
CA ALA A 71 1.83 -4.69 -8.96
C ALA A 71 1.03 -4.63 -10.27
N ARG A 72 1.57 -5.11 -11.38
CA ARG A 72 0.89 -5.19 -12.68
C ARG A 72 -0.39 -6.02 -12.66
N SER A 73 -0.50 -6.98 -11.75
CA SER A 73 -1.73 -7.77 -11.59
C SER A 73 -2.94 -6.93 -11.15
N TYR A 74 -2.71 -5.71 -10.65
CA TYR A 74 -3.74 -4.75 -10.24
C TYR A 74 -4.09 -3.74 -11.34
N VAL A 75 -3.42 -3.73 -12.50
CA VAL A 75 -3.72 -2.77 -13.58
C VAL A 75 -5.21 -2.83 -13.94
N GLY A 76 -5.87 -1.66 -13.95
CA GLY A 76 -7.31 -1.52 -14.18
C GLY A 76 -8.16 -1.59 -12.91
N ALA A 77 -7.58 -1.91 -11.74
CA ALA A 77 -8.29 -1.77 -10.47
C ALA A 77 -8.57 -0.28 -10.18
N PRO A 78 -9.77 0.07 -9.68
CA PRO A 78 -10.10 1.46 -9.37
C PRO A 78 -9.28 1.96 -8.16
N TYR A 79 -9.07 3.28 -8.12
CA TYR A 79 -8.51 3.91 -6.91
C TYR A 79 -9.54 3.87 -5.77
N GLU A 80 -9.08 3.47 -4.60
CA GLU A 80 -9.84 3.53 -3.34
C GLU A 80 -8.88 3.92 -2.22
N TRP A 81 -9.12 5.04 -1.57
CA TRP A 81 -8.35 5.45 -0.40
C TRP A 81 -8.40 4.39 0.71
N GLY A 82 -7.24 4.00 1.24
CA GLY A 82 -7.13 2.90 2.20
C GLY A 82 -7.36 1.51 1.60
N GLY A 83 -7.54 1.38 0.29
CA GLY A 83 -7.80 0.13 -0.41
C GLY A 83 -6.56 -0.77 -0.53
N MET A 84 -6.78 -2.10 -0.53
CA MET A 84 -5.74 -3.12 -0.63
C MET A 84 -6.11 -4.29 -1.53
N THR A 85 -7.13 -4.15 -2.39
CA THR A 85 -7.64 -5.24 -3.21
C THR A 85 -7.85 -4.82 -4.66
N GLU A 86 -8.06 -5.80 -5.54
CA GLU A 86 -8.42 -5.57 -6.95
C GLU A 86 -9.76 -4.82 -7.13
N ARG A 87 -10.58 -4.73 -6.07
CA ARG A 87 -11.84 -3.95 -6.08
C ARG A 87 -11.63 -2.48 -5.78
N GLY A 88 -10.47 -2.13 -5.24
CA GLY A 88 -10.04 -0.79 -4.93
C GLY A 88 -8.70 -0.81 -4.20
N ILE A 89 -7.76 0.01 -4.65
CA ILE A 89 -6.41 0.08 -4.09
C ILE A 89 -5.85 1.49 -4.26
N ASP A 90 -5.20 2.01 -3.21
CA ASP A 90 -4.47 3.27 -3.30
C ASP A 90 -2.99 3.09 -3.67
N CYS A 91 -2.24 4.19 -3.79
CA CYS A 91 -0.86 4.17 -4.26
C CYS A 91 0.07 3.35 -3.36
N SER A 92 0.04 3.57 -2.05
CA SER A 92 0.88 2.84 -1.09
C SER A 92 0.38 1.43 -0.80
N GLY A 93 -0.94 1.21 -0.90
CA GLY A 93 -1.55 -0.12 -0.88
C GLY A 93 -1.06 -1.00 -2.03
N LEU A 94 -0.91 -0.43 -3.23
CA LEU A 94 -0.34 -1.14 -4.39
C LEU A 94 1.10 -1.61 -4.10
N VAL A 95 1.94 -0.74 -3.56
CA VAL A 95 3.31 -1.08 -3.15
C VAL A 95 3.29 -2.15 -2.05
N HIS A 96 2.52 -1.92 -0.97
CA HIS A 96 2.39 -2.88 0.13
C HIS A 96 1.97 -4.27 -0.37
N MET A 97 0.95 -4.35 -1.22
CA MET A 97 0.44 -5.61 -1.73
C MET A 97 1.39 -6.31 -2.71
N ALA A 98 2.12 -5.57 -3.52
CA ALA A 98 3.14 -6.14 -4.41
C ALA A 98 4.23 -6.86 -3.61
N TYR A 99 4.78 -6.23 -2.58
CA TYR A 99 5.77 -6.86 -1.70
C TYR A 99 5.17 -7.96 -0.83
N ARG A 100 3.96 -7.80 -0.32
CA ARG A 100 3.26 -8.82 0.47
C ARG A 100 3.06 -10.11 -0.33
N ARG A 101 2.74 -10.04 -1.62
CA ARG A 101 2.65 -11.22 -2.51
C ARG A 101 3.99 -11.93 -2.70
N LEU A 102 5.09 -11.24 -2.45
CA LEU A 102 6.45 -11.82 -2.42
C LEU A 102 6.87 -12.29 -1.02
N GLY A 103 5.96 -12.32 -0.06
CA GLY A 103 6.22 -12.72 1.32
C GLY A 103 7.04 -11.70 2.11
N ARG A 104 7.04 -10.44 1.70
CA ARG A 104 7.69 -9.33 2.40
C ARG A 104 6.65 -8.31 2.85
N LEU A 105 6.67 -7.96 4.12
CA LEU A 105 5.87 -6.86 4.63
C LEU A 105 6.68 -5.56 4.56
N VAL A 106 6.09 -4.56 3.92
CA VAL A 106 6.57 -3.18 3.93
C VAL A 106 5.51 -2.31 4.60
N PRO A 107 5.83 -1.11 5.08
CA PRO A 107 4.85 -0.21 5.69
C PRO A 107 3.64 0.04 4.79
N ARG A 108 2.51 0.47 5.39
CA ARG A 108 1.25 0.65 4.65
C ARG A 108 1.16 2.00 3.95
N ASP A 109 1.61 3.07 4.59
CA ASP A 109 1.46 4.44 4.09
C ASP A 109 2.69 4.92 3.35
N ALA A 110 2.52 5.82 2.39
CA ALA A 110 3.59 6.27 1.50
C ALA A 110 4.72 7.00 2.23
N ASP A 111 4.41 7.77 3.28
CA ASP A 111 5.39 8.43 4.11
C ASP A 111 6.20 7.45 4.95
N GLN A 112 5.57 6.42 5.49
CA GLN A 112 6.25 5.33 6.19
C GLN A 112 7.13 4.51 5.22
N GLN A 113 6.66 4.28 3.99
CA GLN A 113 7.45 3.62 2.94
C GLN A 113 8.65 4.47 2.54
N GLU A 114 8.50 5.81 2.48
CA GLU A 114 9.61 6.74 2.25
C GLU A 114 10.67 6.66 3.34
N GLU A 115 10.26 6.46 4.59
CA GLU A 115 11.18 6.38 5.74
C GLU A 115 11.89 5.02 5.83
N ASP A 116 11.20 3.92 5.46
CA ASP A 116 11.69 2.54 5.61
C ASP A 116 12.56 2.08 4.43
N GLY A 117 12.36 2.64 3.24
CA GLY A 117 13.10 2.29 2.04
C GLY A 117 14.52 2.83 2.03
N GLU A 118 15.46 2.06 1.46
CA GLU A 118 16.83 2.52 1.26
C GLU A 118 16.87 3.60 0.16
N PRO A 119 17.46 4.79 0.43
CA PRO A 119 17.51 5.86 -0.55
C PRO A 119 18.39 5.48 -1.77
N VAL A 120 17.91 5.84 -2.95
CA VAL A 120 18.59 5.64 -4.24
C VAL A 120 18.81 7.00 -4.90
N ALA A 121 19.98 7.23 -5.48
CA ALA A 121 20.21 8.45 -6.24
C ALA A 121 19.44 8.41 -7.59
N ASP A 122 18.95 9.56 -8.06
CA ASP A 122 18.13 9.65 -9.27
C ASP A 122 18.80 9.02 -10.51
N ASN A 123 20.11 9.14 -10.62
CA ASN A 123 20.90 8.57 -11.72
C ASN A 123 21.18 7.06 -11.55
N GLU A 124 20.78 6.46 -10.43
CA GLU A 124 20.93 5.03 -10.12
C GLU A 124 19.58 4.30 -10.12
N LEU A 125 18.48 5.00 -10.46
CA LEU A 125 17.15 4.43 -10.58
C LEU A 125 17.13 3.25 -11.56
N ARG A 126 16.48 2.17 -11.12
CA ARG A 126 16.26 0.94 -11.92
C ARG A 126 14.78 0.58 -11.92
N PRO A 127 14.29 -0.10 -12.94
CA PRO A 127 12.94 -0.66 -12.89
C PRO A 127 12.72 -1.47 -11.61
N GLY A 128 11.62 -1.18 -10.90
CA GLY A 128 11.29 -1.75 -9.59
C GLY A 128 11.62 -0.87 -8.40
N ASP A 129 12.44 0.16 -8.55
CA ASP A 129 12.61 1.20 -7.54
C ASP A 129 11.33 2.02 -7.40
N LEU A 130 11.21 2.73 -6.30
CA LEU A 130 10.05 3.54 -5.97
C LEU A 130 10.41 5.02 -5.99
N ILE A 131 9.45 5.85 -6.39
CA ILE A 131 9.55 7.31 -6.30
C ILE A 131 8.41 7.80 -5.43
N THR A 132 8.71 8.64 -4.45
CA THR A 132 7.74 9.34 -3.63
C THR A 132 7.54 10.77 -4.10
N TYR A 133 6.33 11.28 -3.88
CA TYR A 133 5.91 12.61 -4.34
C TYR A 133 5.16 13.36 -3.26
N GLY A 134 5.24 14.67 -3.31
CA GLY A 134 4.51 15.59 -2.43
C GLY A 134 5.29 16.88 -2.25
N ASP A 135 4.65 17.88 -1.67
CA ASP A 135 5.28 19.16 -1.40
C ASP A 135 5.96 19.13 -0.02
N ASP A 136 5.24 19.42 1.05
CA ASP A 136 5.78 19.43 2.42
C ASP A 136 5.92 18.02 3.01
N ARG A 137 5.05 17.10 2.59
CA ARG A 137 5.02 15.70 3.04
C ARG A 137 4.76 14.77 1.87
N THR A 138 5.10 13.50 2.05
CA THR A 138 4.80 12.45 1.08
C THR A 138 3.28 12.23 1.01
N THR A 139 2.74 12.33 -0.20
CA THR A 139 1.31 12.15 -0.47
C THR A 139 1.05 11.11 -1.55
N HIS A 140 2.09 10.66 -2.26
CA HIS A 140 1.96 9.69 -3.33
C HIS A 140 3.25 8.87 -3.50
N ILE A 141 3.12 7.67 -4.07
CA ILE A 141 4.24 6.78 -4.38
C ILE A 141 3.95 5.97 -5.65
N ALA A 142 4.98 5.68 -6.43
CA ALA A 142 4.91 4.91 -7.66
C ALA A 142 6.12 4.00 -7.84
N PHE A 143 5.95 2.89 -8.55
CA PHE A 143 7.05 2.10 -9.09
C PHE A 143 7.65 2.79 -10.31
N TRP A 144 8.99 2.91 -10.35
CA TRP A 144 9.71 3.31 -11.54
C TRP A 144 9.84 2.14 -12.52
N LEU A 145 9.53 2.37 -13.79
CA LEU A 145 9.60 1.35 -14.83
C LEU A 145 10.77 1.54 -15.79
N GLY A 146 11.52 2.63 -15.65
CA GLY A 146 12.51 3.08 -16.62
C GLY A 146 11.93 4.02 -17.69
N ASP A 147 12.79 4.72 -18.41
CA ASP A 147 12.45 5.58 -19.55
C ASP A 147 11.34 6.62 -19.26
N GLY A 148 11.33 7.16 -18.05
CA GLY A 148 10.34 8.15 -17.63
C GLY A 148 8.94 7.57 -17.35
N ARG A 149 8.79 6.25 -17.21
CA ARG A 149 7.50 5.60 -16.97
C ARG A 149 7.35 5.15 -15.53
N ILE A 150 6.12 5.21 -15.05
CA ILE A 150 5.74 4.77 -13.70
C ILE A 150 4.54 3.82 -13.74
N LEU A 151 4.40 2.99 -12.71
CA LEU A 151 3.21 2.20 -12.40
C LEU A 151 2.71 2.64 -11.03
N HIS A 152 1.48 3.12 -10.95
CA HIS A 152 0.89 3.62 -9.73
C HIS A 152 -0.63 3.46 -9.69
N SER A 153 -1.23 3.69 -8.54
CA SER A 153 -2.67 3.90 -8.40
C SER A 153 -2.94 5.38 -8.13
N THR A 154 -3.78 6.01 -8.93
CA THR A 154 -4.08 7.45 -8.85
C THR A 154 -5.58 7.73 -8.81
N GLU A 155 -5.96 8.79 -8.10
CA GLU A 155 -7.34 9.30 -8.05
C GLU A 155 -7.63 10.38 -9.09
N ARG A 156 -6.71 10.61 -10.04
CA ARG A 156 -6.94 11.59 -11.10
C ARG A 156 -8.21 11.25 -11.89
N GLU A 157 -9.00 12.27 -12.21
CA GLU A 157 -10.29 12.12 -12.86
C GLU A 157 -10.20 11.44 -14.24
N ASP A 158 -9.12 11.72 -14.98
CA ASP A 158 -8.84 11.16 -16.31
C ASP A 158 -8.18 9.77 -16.29
N ALA A 159 -7.71 9.32 -15.12
CA ALA A 159 -6.92 8.09 -14.97
C ALA A 159 -7.14 7.39 -13.63
N ASN A 160 -8.40 7.37 -13.14
CA ASN A 160 -8.74 6.85 -11.82
C ASN A 160 -8.48 5.33 -11.71
N GLY A 161 -7.41 4.96 -11.03
CA GLY A 161 -7.05 3.55 -10.78
C GLY A 161 -5.57 3.24 -11.01
N VAL A 162 -5.28 1.95 -11.16
CA VAL A 162 -3.93 1.44 -11.37
C VAL A 162 -3.59 1.41 -12.85
N LEU A 163 -2.53 2.10 -13.25
CA LEU A 163 -2.07 2.17 -14.63
C LEU A 163 -0.56 2.38 -14.75
N GLU A 164 -0.05 2.09 -15.95
CA GLU A 164 1.30 2.49 -16.38
C GLU A 164 1.21 3.70 -17.30
N GLU A 165 1.98 4.73 -17.03
CA GLU A 165 2.02 5.92 -17.87
C GLU A 165 3.41 6.57 -17.90
N GLN A 166 3.60 7.54 -18.80
CA GLN A 166 4.71 8.46 -18.66
C GLN A 166 4.49 9.27 -17.38
N GLU A 167 5.54 9.44 -16.59
CA GLU A 167 5.44 10.21 -15.37
C GLU A 167 4.88 11.61 -15.66
N PRO A 168 3.69 11.95 -15.13
CA PRO A 168 3.10 13.26 -15.32
C PRO A 168 4.02 14.38 -14.84
N GLU A 169 4.06 15.50 -15.55
CA GLU A 169 4.98 16.59 -15.25
C GLU A 169 4.72 17.20 -13.86
N ASP A 170 3.47 17.28 -13.44
CA ASP A 170 3.09 17.75 -12.10
C ASP A 170 3.60 16.82 -10.99
N LEU A 171 3.60 15.51 -11.18
CA LEU A 171 4.23 14.57 -10.27
C LEU A 171 5.76 14.73 -10.29
N ARG A 172 6.34 14.79 -11.48
CA ARG A 172 7.79 14.92 -11.65
C ARG A 172 8.37 16.12 -10.92
N GLN A 173 7.67 17.25 -10.94
CA GLN A 173 8.08 18.47 -10.23
C GLN A 173 7.97 18.33 -8.70
N ARG A 174 7.21 17.36 -8.22
CA ARG A 174 6.97 17.08 -6.80
C ARG A 174 7.67 15.82 -6.30
N ARG A 175 8.64 15.28 -7.05
CA ARG A 175 9.48 14.16 -6.59
C ARG A 175 10.18 14.51 -5.28
N ARG A 176 10.14 13.59 -4.33
CA ARG A 176 10.77 13.76 -3.03
C ARG A 176 11.99 12.88 -2.87
N ARG A 177 11.81 11.58 -2.97
CA ARG A 177 12.88 10.58 -2.82
C ARG A 177 12.70 9.43 -3.80
N CYS A 178 13.83 8.82 -4.14
CA CYS A 178 13.85 7.53 -4.80
C CYS A 178 14.33 6.49 -3.78
N LEU A 179 13.68 5.34 -3.73
CA LEU A 179 13.95 4.30 -2.74
C LEU A 179 13.96 2.90 -3.37
N ARG A 180 14.56 1.96 -2.61
CA ARG A 180 14.55 0.53 -2.92
C ARG A 180 14.23 -0.28 -1.67
N PHE A 181 13.40 -1.28 -1.80
CA PHE A 181 13.17 -2.30 -0.79
C PHE A 181 13.95 -3.58 -1.04
#